data_c3b8c05072b80e9a3cb3671d9b6c743f
#
_entry.id   c3b8c05072b80e9a3cb3671d9b6c743f
#
_cell.length_a   1.000
_cell.length_b   1.000
_cell.length_c   1.000
_cell.angle_alpha   90.00
_cell.angle_beta   90.00
_cell.angle_gamma   90.00
#
_symmetry.space_group_name_H-M   'P 1'
#
loop_
_entity.id
_entity.type
_entity.pdbx_description
1 polymer ?
#
loop_
_entity_poly.entity_id
_entity_poly.type
_entity_poly.pdbx_seq_one_letter_code
_entity_poly.pdbx_strand_id
1 'polypeptide(L)'
;MRISFFKKNITKKRKSLFQTVISNPINFKHFKENKYLYRSLYDLCNRMGKKTESTLLNKNQILFIPVSKIFACSVSPNSFDDIIFIFPDLLKKLSCVDNSQGLAILAHEIGHLYYEHAKKGTPELQAQIEADDFAFQLGLGNELCEVLTQFKDVDTRTRISYLTSKILSQST
;
A
#
# COMPACT_ATOMS: atom_id res chain seq x y z
N MET A 1 44.89 29.95 -22.00
CA MET A 1 44.50 28.54 -21.97
C MET A 1 43.43 28.36 -20.89
N ARG A 2 42.14 28.31 -21.27
CA ARG A 2 41.02 28.22 -20.32
C ARG A 2 40.64 26.74 -20.19
N ILE A 3 40.87 26.14 -19.01
CA ILE A 3 40.45 24.79 -18.68
C ILE A 3 38.98 24.84 -18.30
N SER A 4 38.13 24.37 -19.20
CA SER A 4 36.68 24.20 -18.95
C SER A 4 36.48 22.99 -18.05
N PHE A 5 36.09 23.24 -16.79
CA PHE A 5 35.63 22.18 -15.88
C PHE A 5 34.25 21.72 -16.31
N PHE A 6 34.18 20.60 -17.02
CA PHE A 6 32.93 19.85 -17.22
C PHE A 6 32.42 19.37 -15.83
N LYS A 7 31.48 20.10 -15.23
CA LYS A 7 30.67 19.56 -14.15
C LYS A 7 29.85 18.40 -14.71
N LYS A 8 30.29 17.16 -14.47
CA LYS A 8 29.45 15.98 -14.65
C LYS A 8 28.22 16.16 -13.73
N ASN A 9 27.08 16.51 -14.32
CA ASN A 9 25.78 16.38 -13.67
C ASN A 9 25.53 14.89 -13.41
N ILE A 10 25.95 14.41 -12.24
CA ILE A 10 25.53 13.10 -11.72
C ILE A 10 24.08 13.27 -11.35
N THR A 11 23.17 13.00 -12.28
CA THR A 11 21.75 12.83 -11.96
C THR A 11 21.63 11.70 -10.97
N LYS A 12 21.45 12.05 -9.69
CA LYS A 12 21.17 11.09 -8.63
C LYS A 12 19.94 10.29 -9.05
N LYS A 13 20.12 9.04 -9.47
CA LYS A 13 19.02 8.15 -9.87
C LYS A 13 18.06 8.10 -8.69
N ARG A 14 16.82 8.58 -8.89
CA ARG A 14 15.80 8.63 -7.82
C ARG A 14 15.55 7.19 -7.36
N LYS A 15 15.63 6.93 -6.05
CA LYS A 15 15.32 5.62 -5.48
C LYS A 15 13.85 5.29 -5.77
N SER A 16 13.54 4.03 -6.05
CA SER A 16 12.16 3.56 -6.14
C SER A 16 11.46 3.61 -4.77
N LEU A 17 10.14 3.57 -4.75
CA LEU A 17 9.37 3.49 -3.51
C LEU A 17 9.83 2.30 -2.67
N PHE A 18 9.95 1.13 -3.28
CA PHE A 18 10.47 -0.07 -2.62
C PHE A 18 11.84 0.18 -1.96
N GLN A 19 12.81 0.72 -2.72
CA GLN A 19 14.13 1.01 -2.19
C GLN A 19 14.10 2.04 -1.06
N THR A 20 13.22 3.03 -1.14
CA THR A 20 13.06 4.06 -0.11
C THR A 20 12.52 3.44 1.18
N VAL A 21 11.46 2.64 1.09
CA VAL A 21 10.83 1.96 2.23
C VAL A 21 11.80 1.01 2.91
N ILE A 22 12.46 0.11 2.17
CA ILE A 22 13.36 -0.89 2.76
C ILE A 22 14.68 -0.31 3.29
N SER A 23 15.10 0.86 2.83
CA SER A 23 16.31 1.51 3.33
C SER A 23 16.09 2.27 4.64
N ASN A 24 14.85 2.44 5.09
CA ASN A 24 14.56 2.97 6.42
C ASN A 24 15.00 1.94 7.49
N PRO A 25 15.78 2.33 8.51
CA PRO A 25 16.32 1.39 9.52
C PRO A 25 15.23 0.62 10.29
N ILE A 26 14.09 1.25 10.58
CA ILE A 26 12.97 0.62 11.28
C ILE A 26 12.37 -0.47 10.38
N ASN A 27 12.04 -0.14 9.15
CA ASN A 27 11.50 -1.07 8.18
C ASN A 27 12.47 -2.21 7.88
N PHE A 28 13.75 -1.90 7.68
CA PHE A 28 14.77 -2.89 7.32
C PHE A 28 14.81 -4.07 8.28
N LYS A 29 14.72 -3.82 9.60
CA LYS A 29 14.67 -4.87 10.60
C LYS A 29 13.49 -5.82 10.35
N HIS A 30 12.28 -5.28 10.19
CA HIS A 30 11.07 -6.07 10.03
C HIS A 30 11.04 -6.84 8.70
N PHE A 31 11.50 -6.21 7.62
CA PHE A 31 11.58 -6.87 6.31
C PHE A 31 12.64 -7.98 6.27
N LYS A 32 13.76 -7.82 6.98
CA LYS A 32 14.78 -8.86 7.12
C LYS A 32 14.25 -10.09 7.87
N GLU A 33 13.44 -9.87 8.89
CA GLU A 33 12.83 -10.93 9.70
C GLU A 33 11.67 -11.61 8.98
N ASN A 34 11.00 -10.93 8.02
CA ASN A 34 9.83 -11.44 7.32
C ASN A 34 9.96 -11.33 5.79
N LYS A 35 10.47 -12.41 5.18
CA LYS A 35 10.65 -12.50 3.72
C LYS A 35 9.35 -12.39 2.92
N TYR A 36 8.21 -12.76 3.50
CA TYR A 36 6.91 -12.69 2.82
C TYR A 36 6.43 -11.25 2.72
N LEU A 37 6.56 -10.48 3.80
CA LEU A 37 6.27 -9.05 3.78
C LEU A 37 7.17 -8.31 2.78
N TYR A 38 8.47 -8.63 2.78
CA TYR A 38 9.43 -8.08 1.81
C TYR A 38 8.99 -8.34 0.37
N ARG A 39 8.70 -9.61 0.03
CA ARG A 39 8.25 -10.00 -1.31
C ARG A 39 6.95 -9.31 -1.69
N SER A 40 5.98 -9.26 -0.78
CA SER A 40 4.68 -8.64 -1.02
C SER A 40 4.78 -7.15 -1.30
N LEU A 41 5.62 -6.42 -0.56
CA LEU A 41 5.88 -5.01 -0.86
C LEU A 41 6.56 -4.84 -2.23
N TYR A 42 7.52 -5.69 -2.58
CA TYR A 42 8.16 -5.68 -3.89
C TYR A 42 7.14 -5.88 -5.01
N ASP A 43 6.26 -6.89 -4.88
CA ASP A 43 5.22 -7.21 -5.85
C ASP A 43 4.22 -6.04 -6.01
N LEU A 44 3.80 -5.42 -4.93
CA LEU A 44 2.92 -4.24 -4.98
C LEU A 44 3.59 -3.03 -5.65
N CYS A 45 4.84 -2.74 -5.31
CA CYS A 45 5.57 -1.65 -5.95
C CYS A 45 5.73 -1.87 -7.46
N ASN A 46 5.90 -3.12 -7.91
CA ASN A 46 5.96 -3.45 -9.34
C ASN A 46 4.60 -3.30 -10.07
N ARG A 47 3.48 -3.45 -9.36
CA ARG A 47 2.13 -3.20 -9.90
C ARG A 47 1.79 -1.71 -10.00
N MET A 48 2.44 -0.87 -9.21
CA MET A 48 2.19 0.57 -9.20
C MET A 48 2.75 1.24 -10.46
N GLY A 49 1.97 2.10 -11.09
CA GLY A 49 2.45 2.99 -12.14
C GLY A 49 3.38 4.07 -11.58
N LYS A 50 4.25 4.61 -12.44
CA LYS A 50 5.24 5.66 -12.06
C LYS A 50 4.62 6.88 -11.37
N LYS A 51 3.40 7.27 -11.75
CA LYS A 51 2.68 8.40 -11.15
C LYS A 51 2.32 8.10 -9.70
N THR A 52 1.75 6.92 -9.44
CA THR A 52 1.38 6.46 -8.09
C THR A 52 2.60 6.37 -7.19
N GLU A 53 3.66 5.72 -7.67
CA GLU A 53 4.94 5.62 -6.96
C GLU A 53 5.52 7.02 -6.64
N SER A 54 5.53 7.93 -7.60
CA SER A 54 6.02 9.30 -7.40
C SER A 54 5.19 10.07 -6.38
N THR A 55 3.88 9.87 -6.36
CA THR A 55 2.98 10.49 -5.37
C THR A 55 3.33 10.03 -3.97
N LEU A 56 3.48 8.73 -3.75
CA LEU A 56 3.85 8.16 -2.44
C LEU A 56 5.27 8.59 -2.00
N LEU A 57 6.23 8.64 -2.92
CA LEU A 57 7.60 9.10 -2.63
C LEU A 57 7.70 10.58 -2.23
N ASN A 58 6.74 11.40 -2.62
CA ASN A 58 6.71 12.84 -2.28
C ASN A 58 6.00 13.11 -0.94
N LYS A 59 5.45 12.08 -0.32
CA LYS A 59 4.80 12.14 1.00
C LYS A 59 5.78 11.82 2.12
N ASN A 60 5.26 11.59 3.31
CA ASN A 60 6.04 11.14 4.45
C ASN A 60 6.67 9.77 4.20
N GLN A 61 7.64 9.40 5.03
CA GLN A 61 8.16 8.05 5.03
C GLN A 61 7.06 7.07 5.48
N ILE A 62 7.01 5.90 4.86
CA ILE A 62 6.07 4.84 5.24
C ILE A 62 6.78 3.87 6.16
N LEU A 63 6.25 3.71 7.37
CA LEU A 63 6.73 2.74 8.36
C LEU A 63 5.79 1.54 8.42
N PHE A 64 6.36 0.34 8.41
CA PHE A 64 5.65 -0.92 8.58
C PHE A 64 5.96 -1.46 9.97
N ILE A 65 4.96 -1.48 10.84
CA ILE A 65 5.15 -1.85 12.25
C ILE A 65 4.36 -3.13 12.55
N PRO A 66 5.04 -4.28 12.74
CA PRO A 66 4.39 -5.49 13.21
C PRO A 66 3.80 -5.28 14.61
N VAL A 67 2.56 -5.73 14.82
CA VAL A 67 1.86 -5.66 16.10
C VAL A 67 1.27 -7.02 16.46
N SER A 68 0.97 -7.23 17.74
CA SER A 68 0.59 -8.54 18.28
C SER A 68 -0.93 -8.78 18.36
N LYS A 69 -1.77 -8.01 17.65
CA LYS A 69 -3.24 -8.16 17.65
C LYS A 69 -3.86 -8.07 16.25
N ILE A 70 -5.16 -8.24 16.12
CA ILE A 70 -5.91 -8.58 14.91
C ILE A 70 -6.01 -7.44 13.90
N PHE A 71 -5.78 -7.72 12.60
CA PHE A 71 -5.91 -6.89 11.38
C PHE A 71 -4.83 -5.82 11.11
N ALA A 72 -4.88 -5.21 9.92
CA ALA A 72 -4.04 -4.08 9.52
C ALA A 72 -4.81 -2.77 9.66
N CYS A 73 -4.12 -1.69 9.97
CA CYS A 73 -4.64 -0.34 9.86
C CYS A 73 -3.51 0.62 9.50
N SER A 74 -3.85 1.74 8.89
CA SER A 74 -2.93 2.82 8.59
C SER A 74 -3.23 4.05 9.42
N VAL A 75 -2.19 4.77 9.84
CA VAL A 75 -2.29 6.01 10.60
C VAL A 75 -1.35 7.03 9.98
N SER A 76 -1.84 8.23 9.72
CA SER A 76 -1.06 9.36 9.24
C SER A 76 -1.17 10.53 10.23
N PRO A 77 -0.33 10.57 11.27
CA PRO A 77 -0.29 11.69 12.18
C PRO A 77 0.17 12.96 11.44
N ASN A 78 -0.40 14.12 11.77
CA ASN A 78 -0.22 15.38 11.03
C ASN A 78 1.22 15.90 10.91
N SER A 79 2.17 15.33 11.64
CA SER A 79 3.58 15.79 11.67
C SER A 79 4.62 14.66 11.66
N PHE A 80 4.23 13.42 11.45
CA PHE A 80 5.11 12.25 11.52
C PHE A 80 5.00 11.39 10.26
N ASP A 81 5.82 10.34 10.21
CA ASP A 81 5.79 9.34 9.15
C ASP A 81 4.42 8.64 9.07
N ASP A 82 4.04 8.23 7.88
CA ASP A 82 2.86 7.40 7.65
C ASP A 82 3.13 5.98 8.17
N ILE A 83 2.20 5.39 8.94
CA ILE A 83 2.41 4.09 9.60
C ILE A 83 1.37 3.10 9.08
N ILE A 84 1.84 1.92 8.69
CA ILE A 84 1.02 0.73 8.45
C ILE A 84 1.32 -0.29 9.55
N PHE A 85 0.32 -0.62 10.35
CA PHE A 85 0.44 -1.68 11.35
C PHE A 85 0.19 -3.03 10.67
N ILE A 86 1.11 -3.96 10.85
CA ILE A 86 1.07 -5.31 10.28
C ILE A 86 0.73 -6.32 11.37
N PHE A 87 -0.46 -6.86 11.30
CA PHE A 87 -0.98 -7.84 12.24
C PHE A 87 -0.66 -9.28 11.81
N PRO A 88 -0.66 -10.26 12.74
CA PRO A 88 -0.33 -11.65 12.46
C PRO A 88 -1.19 -12.27 11.36
N ASP A 89 -2.48 -11.94 11.30
CA ASP A 89 -3.39 -12.50 10.30
C ASP A 89 -3.04 -12.05 8.88
N LEU A 90 -2.63 -10.79 8.72
CA LEU A 90 -2.11 -10.31 7.45
C LEU A 90 -0.81 -11.05 7.07
N LEU A 91 0.13 -11.18 8.02
CA LEU A 91 1.37 -11.94 7.78
C LEU A 91 1.08 -13.39 7.38
N LYS A 92 0.09 -14.03 8.00
CA LYS A 92 -0.35 -15.38 7.64
C LYS A 92 -0.86 -15.44 6.20
N LYS A 93 -1.74 -14.49 5.79
CA LYS A 93 -2.23 -14.42 4.40
C LYS A 93 -1.09 -14.17 3.40
N LEU A 94 -0.14 -13.29 3.73
CA LEU A 94 1.04 -13.00 2.89
C LEU A 94 1.99 -14.20 2.78
N SER A 95 1.97 -15.14 3.74
CA SER A 95 2.81 -16.35 3.74
C SER A 95 2.18 -17.55 3.02
N CYS A 96 0.92 -17.46 2.59
CA CYS A 96 0.28 -18.50 1.80
C CYS A 96 0.92 -18.66 0.42
N VAL A 97 0.74 -19.82 -0.21
CA VAL A 97 1.17 -20.08 -1.60
C VAL A 97 0.50 -19.08 -2.54
N ASP A 98 -0.82 -18.93 -2.41
CA ASP A 98 -1.57 -17.80 -2.96
C ASP A 98 -1.67 -16.70 -1.89
N ASN A 99 -0.90 -15.66 -2.05
CA ASN A 99 -0.88 -14.50 -1.15
C ASN A 99 -1.70 -13.31 -1.65
N SER A 100 -2.50 -13.50 -2.68
CA SER A 100 -3.23 -12.43 -3.37
C SER A 100 -4.19 -11.66 -2.45
N GLN A 101 -4.91 -12.36 -1.54
CA GLN A 101 -5.74 -11.72 -0.53
C GLN A 101 -4.93 -10.84 0.44
N GLY A 102 -3.75 -11.29 0.85
CA GLY A 102 -2.84 -10.51 1.67
C GLY A 102 -2.33 -9.26 0.94
N LEU A 103 -2.00 -9.41 -0.36
CA LEU A 103 -1.62 -8.28 -1.23
C LEU A 103 -2.76 -7.28 -1.37
N ALA A 104 -4.01 -7.75 -1.52
CA ALA A 104 -5.18 -6.89 -1.64
C ALA A 104 -5.40 -6.04 -0.37
N ILE A 105 -5.29 -6.64 0.81
CA ILE A 105 -5.35 -5.91 2.09
C ILE A 105 -4.23 -4.88 2.18
N LEU A 106 -2.99 -5.26 1.87
CA LEU A 106 -1.85 -4.36 1.94
C LEU A 106 -1.97 -3.21 0.94
N ALA A 107 -2.50 -3.47 -0.26
CA ALA A 107 -2.79 -2.45 -1.26
C ALA A 107 -3.85 -1.46 -0.77
N HIS A 108 -4.92 -1.94 -0.14
CA HIS A 108 -5.96 -1.12 0.47
C HIS A 108 -5.37 -0.17 1.54
N GLU A 109 -4.52 -0.66 2.44
CA GLU A 109 -3.86 0.19 3.46
C GLU A 109 -2.96 1.26 2.83
N ILE A 110 -2.22 0.91 1.77
CA ILE A 110 -1.43 1.89 1.01
C ILE A 110 -2.36 2.91 0.31
N GLY A 111 -3.55 2.50 -0.11
CA GLY A 111 -4.58 3.36 -0.65
C GLY A 111 -4.98 4.48 0.30
N HIS A 112 -5.18 4.17 1.59
CA HIS A 112 -5.45 5.19 2.61
C HIS A 112 -4.34 6.24 2.70
N LEU A 113 -3.08 5.84 2.60
CA LEU A 113 -1.94 6.75 2.59
C LEU A 113 -1.86 7.55 1.28
N TYR A 114 -2.14 6.89 0.15
CA TYR A 114 -2.12 7.52 -1.17
C TYR A 114 -3.12 8.67 -1.28
N TYR A 115 -4.33 8.49 -0.76
CA TYR A 115 -5.40 9.51 -0.77
C TYR A 115 -5.33 10.47 0.43
N GLU A 116 -4.48 10.20 1.45
CA GLU A 116 -4.31 11.01 2.67
C GLU A 116 -5.59 11.12 3.50
N HIS A 117 -6.34 10.02 3.62
CA HIS A 117 -7.66 10.03 4.25
C HIS A 117 -7.64 10.61 5.67
N ALA A 118 -6.68 10.21 6.49
CA ALA A 118 -6.54 10.70 7.87
C ALA A 118 -6.27 12.21 7.93
N LYS A 119 -5.45 12.74 7.02
CA LYS A 119 -5.12 14.17 6.97
C LYS A 119 -6.28 15.02 6.47
N LYS A 120 -7.09 14.50 5.56
CA LYS A 120 -8.23 15.20 4.95
C LYS A 120 -9.50 15.10 5.76
N GLY A 121 -9.55 14.20 6.76
CA GLY A 121 -10.78 13.93 7.50
C GLY A 121 -11.89 13.35 6.60
N THR A 122 -11.51 12.51 5.64
CA THR A 122 -12.45 11.90 4.69
C THR A 122 -13.46 11.03 5.47
N PRO A 123 -14.77 11.11 5.16
CA PRO A 123 -15.78 10.26 5.78
C PRO A 123 -15.42 8.78 5.65
N GLU A 124 -15.68 7.99 6.70
CA GLU A 124 -15.15 6.62 6.82
C GLU A 124 -15.50 5.73 5.62
N LEU A 125 -16.76 5.61 5.25
CA LEU A 125 -17.18 4.78 4.11
C LEU A 125 -16.56 5.25 2.79
N GLN A 126 -16.46 6.56 2.57
CA GLN A 126 -15.80 7.10 1.38
C GLN A 126 -14.32 6.73 1.37
N ALA A 127 -13.62 6.89 2.49
CA ALA A 127 -12.21 6.52 2.62
C ALA A 127 -11.98 5.03 2.33
N GLN A 128 -12.89 4.16 2.81
CA GLN A 128 -12.84 2.73 2.53
C GLN A 128 -13.02 2.44 1.04
N ILE A 129 -14.01 3.06 0.38
CA ILE A 129 -14.28 2.87 -1.06
C ILE A 129 -13.10 3.37 -1.91
N GLU A 130 -12.49 4.51 -1.57
CA GLU A 130 -11.34 5.03 -2.30
C GLU A 130 -10.10 4.13 -2.11
N ALA A 131 -9.89 3.56 -0.92
CA ALA A 131 -8.83 2.60 -0.66
C ALA A 131 -9.06 1.26 -1.40
N ASP A 132 -10.31 0.79 -1.47
CA ASP A 132 -10.70 -0.36 -2.28
C ASP A 132 -10.43 -0.12 -3.77
N ASP A 133 -10.72 1.09 -4.24
CA ASP A 133 -10.44 1.49 -5.63
C ASP A 133 -8.96 1.47 -5.95
N PHE A 134 -8.12 1.86 -5.00
CA PHE A 134 -6.67 1.75 -5.15
C PHE A 134 -6.23 0.29 -5.33
N ALA A 135 -6.72 -0.62 -4.50
CA ALA A 135 -6.43 -2.05 -4.63
C ALA A 135 -6.95 -2.62 -5.97
N PHE A 136 -8.15 -2.20 -6.40
CA PHE A 136 -8.73 -2.56 -7.69
C PHE A 136 -7.85 -2.10 -8.87
N GLN A 137 -7.33 -0.86 -8.85
CA GLN A 137 -6.43 -0.33 -9.87
C GLN A 137 -5.11 -1.10 -9.96
N LEU A 138 -4.69 -1.76 -8.89
CA LEU A 138 -3.53 -2.66 -8.87
C LEU A 138 -3.86 -4.10 -9.32
N GLY A 139 -5.08 -4.34 -9.79
CA GLY A 139 -5.54 -5.66 -10.25
C GLY A 139 -5.83 -6.65 -9.11
N LEU A 140 -6.24 -6.14 -7.95
CA LEU A 140 -6.52 -6.92 -6.73
C LEU A 140 -7.98 -6.79 -6.26
N GLY A 141 -8.88 -6.38 -7.14
CA GLY A 141 -10.27 -6.13 -6.79
C GLY A 141 -11.05 -7.40 -6.44
N ASN A 142 -10.84 -8.50 -7.16
CA ASN A 142 -11.49 -9.78 -6.88
C ASN A 142 -11.07 -10.33 -5.50
N GLU A 143 -9.78 -10.34 -5.24
CA GLU A 143 -9.19 -10.83 -3.99
C GLU A 143 -9.64 -9.99 -2.79
N LEU A 144 -9.79 -8.68 -2.99
CA LEU A 144 -10.34 -7.81 -1.96
C LEU A 144 -11.83 -8.08 -1.72
N CYS A 145 -12.63 -8.30 -2.76
CA CYS A 145 -14.02 -8.74 -2.63
C CYS A 145 -14.12 -10.02 -1.80
N GLU A 146 -13.29 -11.02 -2.07
CA GLU A 146 -13.25 -12.27 -1.31
C GLU A 146 -12.93 -12.04 0.18
N VAL A 147 -11.99 -11.14 0.48
CA VAL A 147 -11.69 -10.75 1.85
C VAL A 147 -12.91 -10.11 2.51
N LEU A 148 -13.56 -9.18 1.83
CA LEU A 148 -14.72 -8.45 2.36
C LEU A 148 -15.92 -9.36 2.62
N THR A 149 -16.11 -10.46 1.87
CA THR A 149 -17.22 -11.42 2.12
C THR A 149 -17.18 -12.09 3.50
N GLN A 150 -16.04 -12.02 4.18
CA GLN A 150 -15.89 -12.54 5.55
C GLN A 150 -16.58 -11.65 6.60
N PHE A 151 -17.00 -10.43 6.25
CA PHE A 151 -17.65 -9.46 7.12
C PHE A 151 -19.12 -9.27 6.73
N LYS A 152 -19.97 -8.88 7.68
CA LYS A 152 -21.44 -8.86 7.48
C LYS A 152 -22.09 -7.50 7.72
N ASP A 153 -21.31 -6.47 8.04
CA ASP A 153 -21.81 -5.13 8.28
C ASP A 153 -22.32 -4.45 7.00
N VAL A 154 -23.05 -3.35 7.15
CA VAL A 154 -23.71 -2.65 6.04
C VAL A 154 -22.67 -1.99 5.12
N ASP A 155 -21.64 -1.38 5.71
CA ASP A 155 -20.61 -0.67 4.95
C ASP A 155 -19.80 -1.63 4.08
N THR A 156 -19.47 -2.81 4.62
CA THR A 156 -18.81 -3.88 3.84
C THR A 156 -19.67 -4.34 2.67
N ARG A 157 -21.00 -4.49 2.84
CA ARG A 157 -21.88 -4.85 1.70
C ARG A 157 -21.88 -3.76 0.62
N THR A 158 -21.88 -2.50 1.00
CA THR A 158 -21.79 -1.37 0.07
C THR A 158 -20.48 -1.41 -0.71
N ARG A 159 -19.36 -1.66 -0.04
CA ARG A 159 -18.04 -1.81 -0.64
C ARG A 159 -17.98 -2.97 -1.64
N ILE A 160 -18.52 -4.14 -1.26
CA ILE A 160 -18.61 -5.32 -2.15
C ILE A 160 -19.43 -4.98 -3.40
N SER A 161 -20.60 -4.35 -3.23
CA SER A 161 -21.45 -3.95 -4.36
C SER A 161 -20.72 -3.02 -5.31
N TYR A 162 -20.02 -2.02 -4.79
CA TYR A 162 -19.21 -1.09 -5.55
C TYR A 162 -18.09 -1.79 -6.33
N LEU A 163 -17.27 -2.61 -5.68
CA LEU A 163 -16.18 -3.36 -6.32
C LEU A 163 -16.71 -4.31 -7.40
N THR A 164 -17.79 -5.05 -7.11
CA THR A 164 -18.41 -5.97 -8.07
C THR A 164 -18.87 -5.24 -9.32
N SER A 165 -19.51 -4.06 -9.18
CA SER A 165 -19.92 -3.27 -10.33
C SER A 165 -18.74 -2.83 -11.22
N LYS A 166 -17.61 -2.48 -10.60
CA LYS A 166 -16.39 -2.12 -11.33
C LYS A 166 -15.74 -3.30 -12.05
N ILE A 167 -15.68 -4.45 -11.39
CA ILE A 167 -15.14 -5.69 -11.98
C ILE A 167 -15.95 -6.07 -13.22
N LEU A 168 -17.28 -6.04 -13.12
CA LEU A 168 -18.16 -6.36 -14.25
C LEU A 168 -17.99 -5.37 -15.40
N SER A 169 -17.82 -4.08 -15.11
CA SER A 169 -17.65 -3.04 -16.15
C SER A 169 -16.33 -3.13 -16.93
N GLN A 170 -15.32 -3.82 -16.40
CA GLN A 170 -14.06 -4.06 -17.11
C GLN A 170 -14.09 -5.31 -17.99
N SER A 171 -15.08 -6.17 -17.79
CA SER A 171 -15.21 -7.45 -18.53
C SER A 171 -16.03 -7.32 -19.81
N THR A 172 -16.59 -6.13 -20.06
CA THR A 172 -17.32 -5.76 -21.28
C THR A 172 -16.48 -4.89 -22.18
#